data_78da769f3b6b0d0003ce5dc170554af7
#
_entry.id   78da769f3b6b0d0003ce5dc170554af7
#
_cell.length_a   1.000
_cell.length_b   1.000
_cell.length_c   1.000
_cell.angle_alpha   90.00
_cell.angle_beta   90.00
_cell.angle_gamma   90.00
#
_symmetry.space_group_name_H-M   'P 1'
#
loop_
_entity.id
_entity.type
_entity.pdbx_description
1 polymer ?
#
loop_
_entity_poly.entity_id
_entity_poly.type
_entity_poly.pdbx_seq_one_letter_code
_entity_poly.pdbx_strand_id
1 'polypeptide(L)' 'MTKSEYIDWKGHPVTLEVFRQIQRRINDLQEMLGESAGADPRQDAVFVGAIKAYKDLVTIDFYDEEPEESL' A
#
# COMPACT_ATOMS: atom_id res chain seq x y z
N MET A 1 14.67 4.19 13.63
CA MET A 1 14.19 5.40 12.92
C MET A 1 13.52 6.32 13.93
N THR A 2 13.90 7.59 13.89
CA THR A 2 13.27 8.56 14.76
C THR A 2 11.99 9.09 14.13
N LYS A 3 11.15 9.68 14.98
CA LYS A 3 9.92 10.29 14.47
C LYS A 3 10.22 11.41 13.49
N SER A 4 11.30 12.17 13.74
CA SER A 4 11.69 13.24 12.85
C SER A 4 12.08 12.71 11.48
N GLU A 5 12.85 11.64 11.45
CA GLU A 5 13.24 11.01 10.19
C GLU A 5 12.02 10.49 9.43
N TYR A 6 11.08 9.91 10.15
CA TYR A 6 9.86 9.41 9.53
C TYR A 6 9.06 10.54 8.88
N ILE A 7 8.91 11.66 9.60
CA ILE A 7 8.17 12.80 9.09
C ILE A 7 8.86 13.37 7.85
N ASP A 8 10.19 13.49 7.91
CA ASP A 8 10.95 13.98 6.77
C ASP A 8 10.77 13.07 5.57
N TRP A 9 10.83 11.76 5.80
CA TRP A 9 10.68 10.79 4.73
C TRP A 9 9.29 10.87 4.11
N LYS A 10 8.24 10.98 4.93
CA LYS A 10 6.87 11.02 4.40
C LYS A 10 6.63 12.28 3.58
N GLY A 11 7.32 13.37 3.89
CA GLY A 11 7.16 14.61 3.15
C GLY A 11 8.14 14.79 2.01
N HIS A 12 9.07 13.86 1.85
CA HIS A 12 10.09 13.98 0.80
C HIS A 12 9.46 13.84 -0.58
N PRO A 13 9.86 14.69 -1.54
CA PRO A 13 9.26 14.63 -2.88
C PRO A 13 9.33 13.27 -3.54
N VAL A 14 10.42 12.54 -3.37
CA VAL A 14 10.55 11.21 -3.95
C VAL A 14 9.54 10.25 -3.30
N THR A 15 9.40 10.35 -2.00
CA THR A 15 8.44 9.50 -1.27
C THR A 15 7.01 9.78 -1.75
N LEU A 16 6.67 11.04 -1.90
CA LEU A 16 5.34 11.42 -2.36
C LEU A 16 5.09 10.89 -3.76
N GLU A 17 6.09 10.96 -4.62
CA GLU A 17 5.96 10.44 -5.98
C GLU A 17 5.78 8.93 -5.98
N VAL A 18 6.54 8.21 -5.14
CA VAL A 18 6.41 6.76 -5.04
C VAL A 18 5.00 6.39 -4.59
N PHE A 19 4.50 7.07 -3.55
CA PHE A 19 3.16 6.78 -3.05
C PHE A 19 2.09 7.09 -4.08
N ARG A 20 2.29 8.15 -4.88
CA ARG A 20 1.36 8.48 -5.94
C ARG A 20 1.32 7.37 -6.99
N GLN A 21 2.49 6.82 -7.32
CA GLN A 21 2.55 5.72 -8.28
C GLN A 21 1.91 4.44 -7.72
N ILE A 22 2.11 4.18 -6.43
CA ILE A 22 1.47 3.04 -5.80
C ILE A 22 -0.05 3.20 -5.83
N GLN A 23 -0.54 4.40 -5.55
CA GLN A 23 -1.98 4.65 -5.60
C GLN A 23 -2.53 4.43 -7.01
N ARG A 24 -1.76 4.81 -8.03
CA ARG A 24 -2.17 4.55 -9.41
C ARG A 24 -2.27 3.07 -9.68
N ARG A 25 -1.32 2.27 -9.17
CA ARG A 25 -1.38 0.82 -9.33
C ARG A 25 -2.60 0.23 -8.65
N ILE A 26 -2.95 0.75 -7.47
CA ILE A 26 -4.15 0.32 -6.78
C ILE A 26 -5.38 0.57 -7.65
N ASN A 27 -5.47 1.77 -8.23
CA ASN A 27 -6.60 2.13 -9.07
C ASN A 27 -6.68 1.23 -10.29
N ASP A 28 -5.54 0.95 -10.93
CA ASP A 28 -5.50 0.09 -12.10
C ASP A 28 -5.95 -1.33 -11.75
N LEU A 29 -5.49 -1.85 -10.62
CA LEU A 29 -5.88 -3.19 -10.19
C LEU A 29 -7.36 -3.26 -9.87
N GLN A 30 -7.90 -2.22 -9.24
CA GLN A 30 -9.32 -2.17 -8.95
C GLN A 30 -10.16 -2.15 -10.22
N GLU A 31 -9.69 -1.43 -11.22
CA GLU A 31 -10.37 -1.39 -12.50
C GLU A 31 -10.34 -2.75 -13.18
N MET A 32 -9.18 -3.40 -13.18
CA MET A 32 -9.05 -4.73 -13.79
C MET A 32 -9.93 -5.74 -13.06
N LEU A 33 -9.97 -5.67 -11.74
CA LEU A 33 -10.81 -6.58 -10.96
C LEU A 33 -12.28 -6.36 -11.29
N GLY A 34 -12.69 -5.09 -11.43
CA GLY A 34 -14.07 -4.78 -11.76
C GLY A 34 -14.48 -5.32 -13.12
N GLU A 35 -13.55 -5.32 -14.08
CA GLU A 35 -13.84 -5.80 -15.43
C GLU A 35 -13.89 -7.31 -15.51
N SER A 36 -13.10 -8.00 -14.70
CA SER A 36 -12.96 -9.45 -14.80
C SER A 36 -13.54 -10.20 -13.60
N ALA A 37 -14.20 -9.51 -12.71
CA ALA A 37 -14.71 -10.12 -11.48
C ALA A 37 -15.64 -11.29 -11.82
N GLY A 38 -15.41 -12.41 -11.14
CA GLY A 38 -16.23 -13.60 -11.34
C GLY A 38 -15.80 -14.50 -12.48
N ALA A 39 -14.93 -14.00 -13.37
CA ALA A 39 -14.47 -14.82 -14.50
C ALA A 39 -13.47 -15.88 -14.05
N ASP A 40 -12.61 -15.52 -13.09
CA ASP A 40 -11.57 -16.42 -12.58
C ASP A 40 -11.37 -16.13 -11.10
N PRO A 41 -11.91 -16.96 -10.20
CA PRO A 41 -11.79 -16.71 -8.77
C PRO A 41 -10.35 -16.65 -8.26
N ARG A 42 -9.43 -17.40 -8.86
CA ARG A 42 -8.04 -17.35 -8.47
C ARG A 42 -7.43 -16.01 -8.83
N GLN A 43 -7.73 -15.51 -10.02
CA GLN A 43 -7.25 -14.21 -10.47
C GLN A 43 -7.82 -13.11 -9.60
N ASP A 44 -9.09 -13.21 -9.25
CA ASP A 44 -9.73 -12.23 -8.37
C ASP A 44 -9.02 -12.20 -7.02
N ALA A 45 -8.68 -13.36 -6.47
CA ALA A 45 -7.99 -13.42 -5.18
C ALA A 45 -6.62 -12.78 -5.25
N VAL A 46 -5.90 -12.97 -6.36
CA VAL A 46 -4.60 -12.35 -6.55
C VAL A 46 -4.73 -10.83 -6.59
N PHE A 47 -5.70 -10.32 -7.33
CA PHE A 47 -5.92 -8.88 -7.42
C PHE A 47 -6.29 -8.29 -6.06
N VAL A 48 -7.18 -8.95 -5.33
CA VAL A 48 -7.58 -8.47 -4.00
C VAL A 48 -6.39 -8.44 -3.07
N GLY A 49 -5.55 -9.48 -3.09
CA GLY A 49 -4.36 -9.52 -2.27
C GLY A 49 -3.37 -8.42 -2.60
N ALA A 50 -3.17 -8.18 -3.89
CA ALA A 50 -2.25 -7.12 -4.32
C ALA A 50 -2.76 -5.74 -3.91
N ILE A 51 -4.04 -5.49 -4.09
CA ILE A 51 -4.65 -4.21 -3.69
C ILE A 51 -4.46 -4.00 -2.21
N LYS A 52 -4.72 -5.03 -1.41
CA LYS A 52 -4.60 -4.92 0.04
C LYS A 52 -3.16 -4.62 0.45
N ALA A 53 -2.20 -5.29 -0.17
CA ALA A 53 -0.79 -5.09 0.15
C ALA A 53 -0.36 -3.66 -0.19
N TYR A 54 -0.76 -3.16 -1.35
CA TYR A 54 -0.42 -1.79 -1.75
C TYR A 54 -1.08 -0.76 -0.83
N LYS A 55 -2.32 -1.00 -0.44
CA LYS A 55 -2.99 -0.09 0.49
C LYS A 55 -2.29 -0.05 1.83
N ASP A 56 -1.81 -1.19 2.31
CA ASP A 56 -1.04 -1.23 3.54
C ASP A 56 0.22 -0.39 3.44
N LEU A 57 0.87 -0.40 2.28
CA LEU A 57 2.08 0.39 2.08
C LEU A 57 1.80 1.89 2.12
N VAL A 58 0.75 2.35 1.44
CA VAL A 58 0.50 3.79 1.39
C VAL A 58 -0.08 4.32 2.68
N THR A 59 -0.54 3.45 3.57
CA THR A 59 -1.05 3.86 4.87
C THR A 59 -0.08 3.56 6.00
N ILE A 60 1.18 3.27 5.66
CA ILE A 60 2.18 2.98 6.69
C ILE A 60 2.29 4.16 7.64
N ASP A 61 2.48 3.86 8.91
CA ASP A 61 2.49 4.87 9.93
C ASP A 61 3.68 4.66 10.85
N PHE A 62 3.94 5.64 11.71
CA PHE A 62 5.04 5.57 12.64
C PHE A 62 4.53 5.10 14.00
N TYR A 63 5.22 4.11 14.58
CA TYR A 63 4.89 3.60 15.89
C TYR A 63 6.07 3.84 16.81
N ASP A 64 5.84 4.56 17.90
CA ASP A 64 6.87 4.88 18.88
C ASP A 64 7.31 3.64 19.64
N GLU A 65 6.35 2.92 20.16
CA GLU A 65 6.68 1.76 20.95
C GLU A 65 7.18 0.66 20.06
N GLU A 66 8.13 -0.06 20.59
CA GLU A 66 8.75 -1.08 19.82
C GLU A 66 7.78 -2.20 19.54
N PRO A 67 7.89 -2.76 18.38
CA PRO A 67 6.97 -3.82 17.99
C PRO A 67 7.31 -5.18 18.56
N GLU A 68 8.16 -5.22 19.52
CA GLU A 68 8.50 -6.51 20.11
C GLU A 68 7.26 -7.24 20.61
N GLU A 69 6.30 -6.49 21.11
CA GLU A 69 5.07 -7.08 21.58
C GLU A 69 4.25 -7.61 20.42
N SER A 70 4.47 -7.12 19.24
CA SER A 70 3.69 -7.56 18.11
C SER A 70 4.20 -8.86 17.52
N LEU A 71 5.28 -9.35 18.04
CA LEU A 71 5.83 -10.61 17.56
C LEU A 71 5.28 -11.78 18.34
#